data_521dda701340d24b5fde31a1ec6e7f98
#
_entry.id   521dda701340d24b5fde31a1ec6e7f98
#
_cell.length_a   1.000
_cell.length_b   1.000
_cell.length_c   1.000
_cell.angle_alpha   90.00
_cell.angle_beta   90.00
_cell.angle_gamma   90.00
#
_symmetry.space_group_name_H-M   'P 1'
#
loop_
_entity.id
_entity.type
_entity.pdbx_description
1 polymer ?
#
loop_
_entity_poly.entity_id
_entity_poly.type
_entity_poly.pdbx_seq_one_letter_code
_entity_poly.pdbx_strand_id
1 'polypeptide(L)' 'RDDEIRARLAAGESPRAIAADLASRGLRRREVYARALALRDEA' A
#
# COMPACT_ATOMS: atom_id res chain seq x y z
N ARG A 1 7.07 -7.04 1.71
CA ARG A 1 5.95 -6.09 1.89
C ARG A 1 5.89 -5.05 0.79
N ASP A 2 7.03 -4.46 0.44
CA ASP A 2 7.06 -3.49 -0.66
C ASP A 2 6.65 -4.15 -1.97
N ASP A 3 7.06 -5.38 -2.19
CA ASP A 3 6.71 -6.09 -3.43
C ASP A 3 5.21 -6.31 -3.53
N GLU A 4 4.57 -6.63 -2.41
CA GLU A 4 3.12 -6.79 -2.39
C GLU A 4 2.42 -5.46 -2.69
N ILE A 5 2.89 -4.38 -2.06
CA ILE A 5 2.30 -3.06 -2.28
C ILE A 5 2.46 -2.64 -3.74
N ARG A 6 3.66 -2.85 -4.31
CA ARG A 6 3.90 -2.52 -5.72
C ARG A 6 2.98 -3.31 -6.65
N ALA A 7 2.81 -4.60 -6.38
CA ALA A 7 1.95 -5.43 -7.21
C ALA A 7 0.50 -4.95 -7.16
N ARG A 8 0.03 -4.53 -6.00
CA ARG A 8 -1.34 -4.07 -5.85
C ARG A 8 -1.55 -2.70 -6.50
N LEU A 9 -0.54 -1.83 -6.41
CA LEU A 9 -0.59 -0.55 -7.12
C LEU A 9 -0.64 -0.78 -8.63
N ALA A 10 0.18 -1.71 -9.13
CA ALA A 10 0.20 -2.04 -10.55
C ALA A 10 -1.14 -2.62 -11.01
N ALA A 11 -1.85 -3.30 -10.12
CA ALA A 11 -3.17 -3.86 -10.42
C ALA A 11 -4.28 -2.80 -10.38
N GLY A 12 -3.95 -1.56 -10.05
CA GLY A 12 -4.91 -0.46 -10.04
C GLY A 12 -5.52 -0.15 -8.68
N GLU A 13 -5.04 -0.76 -7.61
CA GLU A 13 -5.56 -0.46 -6.27
C GLU A 13 -5.00 0.87 -5.77
N SER A 14 -5.80 1.60 -4.99
CA SER A 14 -5.36 2.86 -4.44
C SER A 14 -4.52 2.64 -3.17
N PRO A 15 -3.62 3.60 -2.85
CA PRO A 15 -2.88 3.51 -1.58
C PRO A 15 -3.79 3.39 -0.37
N ARG A 16 -4.93 4.08 -0.39
CA ARG A 16 -5.88 4.04 0.74
C ARG A 16 -6.48 2.64 0.89
N ALA A 17 -6.87 2.02 -0.22
CA ALA A 17 -7.45 0.67 -0.18
C ALA A 17 -6.42 -0.35 0.30
N ILE A 18 -5.19 -0.23 -0.18
CA ILE A 18 -4.11 -1.12 0.25
C ILE A 18 -3.88 -0.98 1.75
N ALA A 19 -3.82 0.26 2.25
CA ALA A 19 -3.58 0.50 3.66
C ALA A 19 -4.72 -0.05 4.52
N ALA A 20 -5.97 0.12 4.08
CA ALA A 20 -7.12 -0.39 4.82
C ALA A 20 -7.08 -1.92 4.91
N ASP A 21 -6.75 -2.57 3.80
CA ASP A 21 -6.70 -4.03 3.77
C ASP A 21 -5.58 -4.57 4.64
N LEU A 22 -4.38 -4.01 4.52
CA LEU A 22 -3.24 -4.49 5.30
C LEU A 22 -3.42 -4.17 6.79
N ALA A 23 -4.09 -3.06 7.11
CA ALA A 23 -4.39 -2.74 8.51
C ALA A 23 -5.30 -3.81 9.13
N SER A 24 -6.22 -4.37 8.34
CA SER A 24 -7.11 -5.42 8.84
C SER A 24 -6.34 -6.70 9.14
N ARG A 25 -5.11 -6.81 8.66
CA ARG A 25 -4.23 -7.96 8.89
C ARG A 25 -3.17 -7.67 9.96
N GLY A 26 -3.32 -6.57 10.69
CA GLY A 26 -2.44 -6.26 11.80
C GLY A 26 -1.33 -5.26 11.52
N LEU A 27 -1.24 -4.74 10.30
CA LEU A 27 -0.25 -3.72 10.00
C LEU A 27 -0.77 -2.34 10.37
N ARG A 28 0.13 -1.36 10.47
CA ARG A 28 -0.26 0.00 10.82
C ARG A 28 -0.68 0.74 9.57
N ARG A 29 -1.96 1.16 9.54
CA ARG A 29 -2.55 1.80 8.37
C ARG A 29 -1.73 3.01 7.91
N ARG A 30 -1.35 3.89 8.84
CA ARG A 30 -0.64 5.11 8.49
C ARG A 30 0.70 4.81 7.84
N GLU A 31 1.42 3.83 8.35
CA GLU A 31 2.72 3.45 7.80
C GLU A 31 2.56 2.85 6.42
N VAL A 32 1.56 1.97 6.26
CA VAL A 32 1.31 1.34 4.96
C VAL A 32 0.91 2.39 3.94
N TYR A 33 0.04 3.32 4.33
CA TYR A 33 -0.40 4.38 3.43
C TYR A 33 0.78 5.23 2.96
N ALA A 34 1.63 5.67 3.89
CA ALA A 34 2.79 6.48 3.56
C ALA A 34 3.74 5.72 2.63
N ARG A 35 3.93 4.42 2.89
CA ARG A 35 4.79 3.61 2.04
C ARG A 35 4.21 3.43 0.65
N ALA A 36 2.89 3.21 0.57
CA ALA A 36 2.23 3.05 -0.72
C ALA A 36 2.33 4.32 -1.56
N LEU A 37 2.19 5.50 -0.93
CA LEU A 37 2.38 6.76 -1.64
C LEU A 37 3.80 6.88 -2.18
N ALA A 38 4.79 6.54 -1.38
CA ALA A 38 6.19 6.62 -1.79
C ALA A 38 6.46 5.68 -2.97
N LEU A 39 5.96 4.45 -2.89
CA LEU A 39 6.17 3.48 -3.96
C LEU A 39 5.42 3.86 -5.23
N ARG A 40 4.23 4.44 -5.09
CA ARG A 40 3.49 4.94 -6.25
C ARG A 40 4.28 6.03 -6.97
N ASP A 41 4.91 6.90 -6.21
CA ASP A 41 5.64 8.04 -6.79
C ASP A 41 6.93 7.61 -7.45
N GLU A 42 7.44 6.41 -7.15
CA GLU A 42 8.61 5.87 -7.82
C GLU A 42 8.30 5.41 -9.26
N ALA A 43 7.06 5.13 -9.53
CA ALA A 43 6.65 4.53 -10.82
C ALA A 43 6.60 5.57 -11.98
#